data_0d97ffd400daa930935b11fcb1f8a8f3
#
_entry.id   0d97ffd400daa930935b11fcb1f8a8f3
#
_cell.length_a   1.000
_cell.length_b   1.000
_cell.length_c   1.000
_cell.angle_alpha   90.00
_cell.angle_beta   90.00
_cell.angle_gamma   90.00
#
_symmetry.space_group_name_H-M   'P 1'
#
loop_
_entity.id
_entity.type
_entity.pdbx_description
1 polymer ?
#
loop_
_entity_poly.entity_id
_entity_poly.type
_entity_poly.pdbx_seq_one_letter_code
_entity_poly.pdbx_strand_id
1 'polypeptide(L)' 'MPQKFWMCWLEASPMTKHRHMTYEIARGEADRIAMMPENKGRKVYVLEALDWRCNDGMPKVEL' A
#
# COMPACT_ATOMS: atom_id res chain seq x y z
N MET A 1 -12.47 5.13 -13.76
CA MET A 1 -12.38 4.39 -12.48
C MET A 1 -10.94 4.26 -12.07
N PRO A 2 -10.61 4.57 -10.83
CA PRO A 2 -9.26 4.30 -10.36
C PRO A 2 -9.03 2.80 -10.30
N GLN A 3 -7.85 2.39 -10.67
CA GLN A 3 -7.50 0.99 -10.61
C GLN A 3 -7.13 0.64 -9.18
N LYS A 4 -7.67 -0.47 -8.67
CA LYS A 4 -7.36 -0.93 -7.34
C LYS A 4 -5.92 -1.44 -7.30
N PHE A 5 -5.23 -1.15 -6.22
CA PHE A 5 -3.88 -1.63 -6.02
C PHE A 5 -3.65 -1.89 -4.54
N TRP A 6 -2.54 -2.55 -4.24
CA TRP A 6 -2.13 -2.90 -2.88
C TRP A 6 -0.73 -2.41 -2.63
N MET A 7 -0.41 -2.15 -1.37
CA MET A 7 0.91 -1.74 -0.96
C MET A 7 1.29 -2.49 0.30
N CYS A 8 2.59 -2.64 0.53
CA CYS A 8 3.08 -3.26 1.76
C CYS A 8 3.66 -2.17 2.65
N TRP A 9 3.41 -2.29 3.94
CA TRP A 9 3.96 -1.34 4.90
C TRP A 9 4.61 -2.09 6.04
N LEU A 10 5.90 -1.86 6.21
CA LEU A 10 6.65 -2.39 7.34
C LEU A 10 6.43 -1.44 8.52
N GLU A 11 5.97 -1.99 9.63
CA GLU A 11 5.67 -1.22 10.83
C GLU A 11 6.87 -0.38 11.25
N ALA A 12 6.60 0.88 11.59
CA ALA A 12 7.60 1.84 12.05
C ALA A 12 8.60 2.25 10.96
N SER A 13 8.25 2.06 9.69
CA SER A 13 9.08 2.59 8.61
C SER A 13 8.28 3.52 7.72
N PRO A 14 8.95 4.33 6.89
CA PRO A 14 8.24 5.18 5.94
C PRO A 14 7.45 4.34 4.95
N MET A 15 6.33 4.88 4.48
CA MET A 15 5.53 4.20 3.47
C MET A 15 6.30 4.06 2.18
N THR A 16 6.22 2.89 1.59
CA THR A 16 6.72 2.68 0.25
C THR A 16 5.78 3.29 -0.76
N LYS A 17 6.32 3.66 -1.92
CA LYS A 17 5.49 4.14 -3.03
C LYS A 17 5.23 3.05 -4.04
N HIS A 18 5.68 1.85 -3.79
CA HIS A 18 5.53 0.76 -4.73
C HIS A 18 4.10 0.19 -4.68
N ARG A 19 3.48 0.09 -5.85
CA ARG A 19 2.12 -0.42 -5.99
C ARG A 19 2.16 -1.82 -6.56
N HIS A 20 1.30 -2.67 -6.02
CA HIS A 20 1.13 -4.03 -6.52
C HIS A 20 -0.27 -4.14 -7.09
N MET A 21 -0.40 -4.75 -8.26
CA MET A 21 -1.65 -4.74 -8.99
C MET A 21 -2.60 -5.87 -8.58
N THR A 22 -2.12 -6.83 -7.81
CA THR A 22 -2.97 -7.88 -7.26
C THR A 22 -2.63 -8.12 -5.80
N TYR A 23 -3.61 -8.63 -5.06
CA TYR A 23 -3.40 -8.99 -3.67
C TYR A 23 -2.31 -10.05 -3.53
N GLU A 24 -2.31 -11.03 -4.42
CA GLU A 24 -1.34 -12.13 -4.35
C GLU A 24 0.09 -11.64 -4.50
N ILE A 25 0.31 -10.69 -5.40
CA ILE A 25 1.64 -10.11 -5.58
C ILE A 25 2.06 -9.35 -4.33
N ALA A 26 1.14 -8.55 -3.78
CA ALA A 26 1.43 -7.79 -2.57
C ALA A 26 1.72 -8.71 -1.40
N ARG A 27 0.96 -9.78 -1.26
CA ARG A 27 1.15 -10.75 -0.19
C ARG A 27 2.52 -11.42 -0.29
N GLY A 28 2.92 -11.80 -1.50
CA GLY A 28 4.24 -12.39 -1.71
C GLY A 28 5.35 -11.42 -1.34
N GLU A 29 5.21 -10.16 -1.67
CA GLU A 29 6.19 -9.14 -1.31
C GLU A 29 6.22 -8.94 0.21
N ALA A 30 5.06 -8.95 0.86
CA ALA A 30 5.00 -8.82 2.32
C ALA A 30 5.72 -10.00 2.99
N ASP A 31 5.53 -11.21 2.46
CA ASP A 31 6.22 -12.38 2.99
C ASP A 31 7.73 -12.23 2.85
N ARG A 32 8.20 -11.74 1.70
CA ARG A 32 9.63 -11.54 1.47
C ARG A 32 10.21 -10.54 2.46
N ILE A 33 9.51 -9.42 2.67
CA ILE A 33 9.97 -8.38 3.59
C ILE A 33 9.99 -8.92 5.02
N ALA A 34 8.97 -9.66 5.41
CA ALA A 34 8.87 -10.19 6.76
C ALA A 34 9.98 -11.21 7.07
N MET A 35 10.47 -11.90 6.05
CA MET A 35 11.52 -12.90 6.24
C MET A 35 12.91 -12.31 6.31
N MET A 36 13.07 -11.03 6.06
CA MET A 36 14.38 -10.38 6.19
C MET A 36 14.82 -10.37 7.65
N PRO A 37 16.07 -10.78 7.95
CA PRO A 37 16.51 -10.83 9.35
C PRO A 37 16.41 -9.52 10.09
N GLU A 38 16.65 -8.40 9.40
CA GLU A 38 16.59 -7.08 10.04
C GLU A 38 15.16 -6.68 10.43
N ASN A 39 14.16 -7.39 9.91
CA ASN A 39 12.76 -7.08 10.20
C ASN A 39 12.13 -8.04 11.20
N LYS A 40 12.95 -8.86 11.86
CA LYS A 40 12.45 -9.82 12.82
C LYS A 40 11.65 -9.11 13.91
N GLY A 41 10.46 -9.61 14.18
CA GLY A 41 9.58 -9.05 15.21
C GLY A 41 8.76 -7.87 14.77
N ARG A 42 8.93 -7.38 13.54
CA ARG A 42 8.16 -6.28 12.99
C ARG A 42 7.06 -6.83 12.08
N LYS A 43 5.92 -6.17 12.12
CA LYS A 43 4.78 -6.58 11.30
C LYS A 43 4.85 -5.93 9.94
N VAL A 44 4.45 -6.69 8.92
CA VAL A 44 4.31 -6.17 7.56
C VAL A 44 2.84 -6.26 7.20
N TYR A 45 2.26 -5.11 6.86
CA TYR A 45 0.85 -5.03 6.52
C TYR A 45 0.68 -4.99 5.01
N VAL A 46 -0.34 -5.68 4.52
CA VAL A 46 -0.77 -5.53 3.14
C VAL A 46 -1.94 -4.57 3.15
N LEU A 47 -1.79 -3.43 2.49
CA LEU A 47 -2.79 -2.38 2.48
C LEU A 47 -3.47 -2.37 1.12
N GLU A 48 -4.77 -2.17 1.13
CA GLU A 48 -5.58 -2.13 -0.08
C GLU A 48 -6.07 -0.70 -0.30
N ALA A 49 -5.90 -0.21 -1.52
CA ALA A 49 -6.42 1.11 -1.86
C ALA A 49 -7.93 1.02 -2.00
N LEU A 50 -8.64 1.66 -1.07
CA LEU A 50 -10.09 1.62 -1.06
C LEU A 50 -10.71 2.79 -1.80
N ASP A 51 -10.05 3.95 -1.78
CA ASP A 51 -10.63 5.16 -2.34
C ASP A 51 -9.52 6.19 -2.53
N TRP A 52 -9.83 7.26 -3.24
CA TRP A 52 -8.86 8.31 -3.43
C TRP A 52 -9.57 9.67 -3.49
N ARG A 53 -8.82 10.69 -3.17
CA ARG A 53 -9.27 12.06 -3.29
C ARG A 53 -8.18 12.84 -4.00
N CYS A 54 -8.59 13.80 -4.79
CA CYS A 54 -7.65 14.59 -5.55
C CYS A 54 -8.13 16.04 -5.57
N ASN A 55 -7.24 16.95 -5.24
CA ASN A 55 -7.50 18.36 -5.43
C ASN A 55 -6.68 18.79 -6.64
N ASP A 56 -7.35 19.01 -7.75
CA ASP A 56 -6.69 19.34 -9.00
C ASP A 56 -6.76 20.85 -9.29
N GLY A 57 -7.13 21.63 -8.30
CA GLY A 57 -7.24 23.07 -8.47
C GLY A 57 -8.59 23.54 -8.98
N MET A 58 -9.52 22.61 -9.19
CA MET A 58 -10.87 22.93 -9.63
C MET A 58 -11.80 22.99 -8.42
N PRO A 59 -12.81 23.87 -8.44
CA PRO A 59 -13.82 23.82 -7.39
C PRO A 59 -14.49 22.46 -7.36
N LYS A 60 -14.70 21.95 -6.17
CA LYS A 60 -15.38 20.67 -6.03
C LYS A 60 -16.87 20.83 -6.29
N VAL A 61 -17.42 19.90 -7.02
CA VAL A 61 -18.85 19.84 -7.23
C VAL A 61 -19.43 19.03 -6.09
N GLU A 62 -20.42 19.60 -5.43
CA GLU A 62 -21.07 18.91 -4.33
C GLU A 62 -21.94 17.78 -4.87
N LEU A 63 -21.83 16.67 -4.25
CA LEU A 63 -22.57 15.48 -4.65
C LEU A 63 -23.83 15.32 -3.82
#